data_19300f8261819b092084ef92c6d0abf4
#
_entry.id   19300f8261819b092084ef92c6d0abf4
#
_cell.length_a   1.000
_cell.length_b   1.000
_cell.length_c   1.000
_cell.angle_alpha   90.00
_cell.angle_beta   90.00
_cell.angle_gamma   90.00
#
_symmetry.space_group_name_H-M   'P 1'
#
loop_
_entity.id
_entity.type
_entity.pdbx_description
1 polymer ?
#
loop_
_entity_poly.entity_id
_entity_poly.type
_entity_poly.pdbx_seq_one_letter_code
_entity_poly.pdbx_strand_id
1 'polypeptide(L)'
;HENEVDMNENTTADTSVNATAIDDETLSRAVLTYCLDSADAMMYALVKGIGSATHTLQLLADSGPGNHESVATAAYKTLDAALINGITRWGRTINARGMASFHGAMVSWQHRLTTLPSTDPEELKTWFTANGTQWIVAPHHPYWPSQLADLTIHTDWAAPLCLWGKGDPQALVSCSEPVGVVGSRGVSEYGRQSAHELAKQAARAGHLIVSGGALGTDAAAHWGAIQAMDEIGTPLAGRTVAVFAGGLNYIGPKSNERLFETIINHSGALISELCPGTVPEARRFLIRNRLIAALSSTLIVAQARARSGALNTAGWANELNRRVFAVPGDVTMPHNTGCNRLIQEGQASIICSLTDIDEFCHAAHRPQSADAADNDDEPSEESTDTSLSQPTNATAAILKAIRDRKSTRLNSSHPTI
;
A
#
# COMPACT_ATOMS: atom_id res chain seq x y z
N HIS A 1 -7.02 -29.55 -50.04
CA HIS A 1 -7.70 -29.51 -48.73
C HIS A 1 -6.75 -28.89 -47.69
N GLU A 2 -6.83 -27.61 -47.65
CA GLU A 2 -6.21 -26.77 -46.65
C GLU A 2 -7.13 -26.74 -45.40
N ASN A 3 -6.58 -26.98 -44.24
CA ASN A 3 -7.25 -26.71 -42.97
C ASN A 3 -6.51 -25.57 -42.27
N GLU A 4 -7.19 -24.44 -42.22
CA GLU A 4 -6.89 -23.31 -41.37
C GLU A 4 -6.90 -23.75 -39.90
N VAL A 5 -5.81 -23.44 -39.21
CA VAL A 5 -5.74 -23.47 -37.75
C VAL A 5 -5.88 -22.00 -37.29
N ASP A 6 -7.06 -21.69 -36.81
CA ASP A 6 -7.38 -20.40 -36.19
C ASP A 6 -6.68 -20.31 -34.84
N MET A 7 -5.71 -19.41 -34.72
CA MET A 7 -5.02 -19.14 -33.46
C MET A 7 -5.80 -18.10 -32.66
N ASN A 8 -6.42 -18.56 -31.60
CA ASN A 8 -7.11 -17.73 -30.64
C ASN A 8 -6.13 -17.26 -29.56
N GLU A 9 -5.29 -16.28 -29.88
CA GLU A 9 -4.43 -15.57 -28.93
C GLU A 9 -5.05 -14.21 -28.60
N ASN A 10 -6.08 -14.12 -27.79
CA ASN A 10 -6.50 -12.78 -27.30
C ASN A 10 -7.49 -12.79 -26.13
N THR A 11 -7.33 -13.64 -25.10
CA THR A 11 -8.29 -13.61 -24.00
C THR A 11 -7.68 -13.36 -22.61
N THR A 12 -6.36 -13.42 -22.44
CA THR A 12 -5.73 -13.24 -21.12
C THR A 12 -5.23 -11.83 -20.82
N ALA A 13 -5.05 -10.98 -21.85
CA ALA A 13 -4.62 -9.60 -21.65
C ALA A 13 -5.77 -8.64 -21.27
N ASP A 14 -7.00 -8.97 -21.62
CA ASP A 14 -8.16 -8.09 -21.45
C ASP A 14 -8.76 -8.13 -20.03
N THR A 15 -8.61 -9.23 -19.30
CA THR A 15 -9.10 -9.36 -17.91
C THR A 15 -8.21 -8.65 -16.89
N SER A 16 -6.90 -8.55 -17.11
CA SER A 16 -6.00 -7.86 -16.20
C SER A 16 -6.13 -6.32 -16.28
N VAL A 17 -6.47 -5.78 -17.43
CA VAL A 17 -6.66 -4.34 -17.63
C VAL A 17 -7.92 -3.84 -16.90
N ASN A 18 -8.97 -4.65 -16.83
CA ASN A 18 -10.19 -4.29 -16.11
C ASN A 18 -10.06 -4.31 -14.58
N ALA A 19 -9.17 -5.12 -14.03
CA ALA A 19 -9.03 -5.28 -12.57
C ALA A 19 -8.30 -4.12 -11.88
N THR A 20 -7.62 -3.26 -12.63
CA THR A 20 -6.98 -2.02 -12.13
C THR A 20 -7.59 -0.77 -12.76
N ALA A 21 -8.78 -0.87 -13.36
CA ALA A 21 -9.51 0.27 -13.90
C ALA A 21 -9.79 1.29 -12.80
N ILE A 22 -9.52 2.57 -13.10
CA ILE A 22 -9.72 3.67 -12.14
C ILE A 22 -11.17 4.12 -12.21
N ASP A 23 -11.99 3.58 -11.32
CA ASP A 23 -13.35 4.03 -11.08
C ASP A 23 -13.41 5.30 -10.20
N ASP A 24 -14.59 5.82 -9.96
CA ASP A 24 -14.80 7.03 -9.16
C ASP A 24 -14.33 6.86 -7.71
N GLU A 25 -14.51 5.69 -7.10
CA GLU A 25 -14.05 5.42 -5.73
C GLU A 25 -12.53 5.39 -5.66
N THR A 26 -11.85 4.76 -6.62
CA THR A 26 -10.39 4.73 -6.69
C THR A 26 -9.81 6.12 -6.95
N LEU A 27 -10.40 6.88 -7.87
CA LEU A 27 -9.96 8.25 -8.16
C LEU A 27 -10.16 9.14 -6.92
N SER A 28 -11.28 9.01 -6.22
CA SER A 28 -11.54 9.76 -4.99
C SER A 28 -10.55 9.41 -3.90
N ARG A 29 -10.16 8.14 -3.74
CA ARG A 29 -9.10 7.72 -2.80
C ARG A 29 -7.74 8.29 -3.14
N ALA A 30 -7.39 8.36 -4.42
CA ALA A 30 -6.18 9.02 -4.88
C ALA A 30 -6.19 10.53 -4.58
N VAL A 31 -7.31 11.21 -4.83
CA VAL A 31 -7.49 12.63 -4.53
C VAL A 31 -7.41 12.89 -3.02
N LEU A 32 -8.07 12.08 -2.19
CA LEU A 32 -7.97 12.20 -0.73
C LEU A 32 -6.53 11.95 -0.24
N THR A 33 -5.82 10.97 -0.81
CA THR A 33 -4.40 10.74 -0.50
C THR A 33 -3.53 11.93 -0.88
N TYR A 34 -3.83 12.61 -1.99
CA TYR A 34 -3.13 13.84 -2.37
C TYR A 34 -3.27 14.96 -1.32
N CYS A 35 -4.38 14.99 -0.59
CA CYS A 35 -4.61 15.95 0.50
C CYS A 35 -3.73 15.68 1.73
N LEU A 36 -3.12 14.49 1.83
CA LEU A 36 -2.36 14.04 2.99
C LEU A 36 -0.86 14.17 2.76
N ASP A 37 -0.10 14.43 3.82
CA ASP A 37 1.37 14.39 3.77
C ASP A 37 1.93 12.97 3.92
N SER A 38 1.14 12.09 4.55
CA SER A 38 1.44 10.69 4.83
C SER A 38 0.14 9.98 5.22
N ALA A 39 0.22 8.73 5.71
CA ALA A 39 -0.93 8.08 6.29
C ALA A 39 -1.58 8.94 7.39
N ASP A 40 -2.89 8.98 7.40
CA ASP A 40 -3.67 9.81 8.32
C ASP A 40 -4.83 9.00 8.91
N ALA A 41 -4.78 8.81 10.23
CA ALA A 41 -5.80 8.04 10.95
C ALA A 41 -7.17 8.75 10.92
N MET A 42 -7.20 10.08 10.93
CA MET A 42 -8.46 10.84 10.88
C MET A 42 -9.14 10.69 9.52
N MET A 43 -8.40 10.83 8.42
CA MET A 43 -8.94 10.61 7.08
C MET A 43 -9.44 9.17 6.90
N TYR A 44 -8.67 8.21 7.36
CA TYR A 44 -9.07 6.80 7.29
C TYR A 44 -10.36 6.55 8.09
N ALA A 45 -10.44 7.06 9.32
CA ALA A 45 -11.65 6.94 10.15
C ALA A 45 -12.85 7.63 9.50
N LEU A 46 -12.64 8.79 8.90
CA LEU A 46 -13.68 9.54 8.20
C LEU A 46 -14.24 8.75 7.02
N VAL A 47 -13.39 8.20 6.16
CA VAL A 47 -13.81 7.37 5.02
C VAL A 47 -14.52 6.10 5.51
N LYS A 48 -14.06 5.47 6.59
CA LYS A 48 -14.72 4.33 7.21
C LYS A 48 -16.09 4.68 7.80
N GLY A 49 -16.21 5.85 8.43
CA GLY A 49 -17.47 6.34 9.00
C GLY A 49 -18.52 6.65 7.95
N ILE A 50 -18.12 7.18 6.80
CA ILE A 50 -18.99 7.49 5.65
C ILE A 50 -19.25 6.25 4.80
N GLY A 51 -18.25 5.37 4.64
CA GLY A 51 -18.34 4.15 3.84
C GLY A 51 -17.98 4.32 2.35
N SER A 52 -17.64 5.55 1.91
CA SER A 52 -17.24 5.85 0.53
C SER A 52 -16.27 7.02 0.49
N ALA A 53 -15.19 6.88 -0.27
CA ALA A 53 -14.24 7.97 -0.50
C ALA A 53 -14.86 9.05 -1.40
N THR A 54 -15.66 8.66 -2.38
CA THR A 54 -16.36 9.62 -3.27
C THR A 54 -17.30 10.51 -2.47
N HIS A 55 -18.09 9.94 -1.57
CA HIS A 55 -18.97 10.72 -0.70
C HIS A 55 -18.19 11.56 0.31
N THR A 56 -17.06 11.05 0.85
CA THR A 56 -16.16 11.83 1.71
C THR A 56 -15.62 13.06 0.99
N LEU A 57 -15.16 12.88 -0.24
CA LEU A 57 -14.65 13.98 -1.07
C LEU A 57 -15.74 15.02 -1.36
N GLN A 58 -16.99 14.59 -1.64
CA GLN A 58 -18.13 15.49 -1.82
C GLN A 58 -18.37 16.34 -0.56
N LEU A 59 -18.44 15.71 0.60
CA LEU A 59 -18.68 16.41 1.87
C LEU A 59 -17.54 17.38 2.22
N LEU A 60 -16.29 17.01 1.97
CA LEU A 60 -15.15 17.91 2.14
C LEU A 60 -15.23 19.13 1.21
N ALA A 61 -15.63 18.92 -0.03
CA ALA A 61 -15.86 20.01 -0.98
C ALA A 61 -17.02 20.90 -0.55
N ASP A 62 -18.14 20.33 -0.12
CA ASP A 62 -19.34 21.06 0.28
C ASP A 62 -19.15 21.84 1.59
N SER A 63 -18.35 21.32 2.52
CA SER A 63 -18.01 22.02 3.77
C SER A 63 -16.99 23.15 3.58
N GLY A 64 -16.38 23.23 2.40
CA GLY A 64 -15.35 24.23 2.10
C GLY A 64 -15.88 25.64 1.91
N PRO A 65 -15.00 26.61 1.97
CA PRO A 65 -15.38 28.02 1.79
C PRO A 65 -15.86 28.30 0.36
N GLY A 66 -16.85 29.17 0.23
CA GLY A 66 -17.49 29.52 -1.05
C GLY A 66 -18.80 28.78 -1.34
N ASN A 67 -19.22 27.88 -0.47
CA ASN A 67 -20.55 27.28 -0.51
C ASN A 67 -21.59 28.14 0.19
N HIS A 68 -22.87 27.88 -0.11
CA HIS A 68 -23.98 28.44 0.67
C HIS A 68 -23.87 27.95 2.12
N GLU A 69 -24.11 28.84 3.09
CA GLU A 69 -23.91 28.57 4.52
C GLU A 69 -24.67 27.32 5.00
N SER A 70 -25.88 27.12 4.51
CA SER A 70 -26.69 25.95 4.88
C SER A 70 -26.11 24.63 4.39
N VAL A 71 -25.51 24.60 3.19
CA VAL A 71 -24.85 23.43 2.61
C VAL A 71 -23.58 23.13 3.37
N ALA A 72 -22.76 24.15 3.61
CA ALA A 72 -21.49 24.00 4.34
C ALA A 72 -21.73 23.50 5.76
N THR A 73 -22.73 24.06 6.47
CA THR A 73 -23.07 23.66 7.84
C THR A 73 -23.58 22.20 7.89
N ALA A 74 -24.42 21.80 6.95
CA ALA A 74 -24.92 20.43 6.88
C ALA A 74 -23.80 19.43 6.61
N ALA A 75 -22.92 19.71 5.64
CA ALA A 75 -21.76 18.88 5.33
C ALA A 75 -20.81 18.78 6.53
N TYR A 76 -20.56 19.87 7.21
CA TYR A 76 -19.69 19.91 8.41
C TYR A 76 -20.22 18.98 9.53
N LYS A 77 -21.53 19.07 9.83
CA LYS A 77 -22.16 18.19 10.83
C LYS A 77 -22.09 16.71 10.43
N THR A 78 -22.25 16.41 9.16
CA THR A 78 -22.15 15.04 8.65
C THR A 78 -20.71 14.51 8.80
N LEU A 79 -19.71 15.33 8.49
CA LEU A 79 -18.31 14.97 8.65
C LEU A 79 -17.94 14.72 10.12
N ASP A 80 -18.40 15.56 11.05
CA ASP A 80 -18.19 15.37 12.48
C ASP A 80 -18.80 14.05 12.98
N ALA A 81 -20.05 13.78 12.63
CA ALA A 81 -20.72 12.54 13.00
C ALA A 81 -20.03 11.30 12.39
N ALA A 82 -19.59 11.41 11.14
CA ALA A 82 -18.90 10.33 10.45
C ALA A 82 -17.53 10.03 11.06
N LEU A 83 -16.75 11.05 11.45
CA LEU A 83 -15.50 10.85 12.16
C LEU A 83 -15.70 10.12 13.49
N ILE A 84 -16.65 10.58 14.29
CA ILE A 84 -17.00 9.96 15.58
C ILE A 84 -17.39 8.49 15.36
N ASN A 85 -18.23 8.19 14.38
CA ASN A 85 -18.63 6.83 14.03
C ASN A 85 -17.42 5.97 13.61
N GLY A 86 -16.55 6.47 12.73
CA GLY A 86 -15.36 5.77 12.27
C GLY A 86 -14.38 5.46 13.41
N ILE A 87 -14.16 6.40 14.31
CA ILE A 87 -13.29 6.22 15.48
C ILE A 87 -13.91 5.23 16.48
N THR A 88 -15.21 5.29 16.69
CA THR A 88 -15.93 4.35 17.58
C THR A 88 -15.82 2.91 17.08
N ARG A 89 -15.82 2.69 15.77
CA ARG A 89 -15.59 1.36 15.19
C ARG A 89 -14.22 0.79 15.50
N TRP A 90 -13.24 1.64 15.84
CA TRP A 90 -11.93 1.23 16.35
C TRP A 90 -11.90 1.01 17.86
N GLY A 91 -13.05 1.07 18.54
CA GLY A 91 -13.14 0.97 19.98
C GLY A 91 -12.55 2.18 20.71
N ARG A 92 -12.51 3.34 20.08
CA ARG A 92 -11.93 4.58 20.59
C ARG A 92 -12.96 5.70 20.68
N THR A 93 -12.62 6.73 21.44
CA THR A 93 -13.38 7.97 21.56
C THR A 93 -12.52 9.15 21.18
N ILE A 94 -13.15 10.23 20.74
CA ILE A 94 -12.50 11.50 20.43
C ILE A 94 -13.00 12.57 21.40
N ASN A 95 -12.10 13.34 21.97
CA ASN A 95 -12.42 14.46 22.85
C ASN A 95 -12.47 15.79 22.08
N ALA A 96 -12.81 16.88 22.77
CA ALA A 96 -12.92 18.21 22.18
C ALA A 96 -11.60 18.67 21.50
N ARG A 97 -10.43 18.33 22.06
CA ARG A 97 -9.14 18.65 21.45
C ARG A 97 -8.91 17.88 20.17
N GLY A 98 -9.29 16.61 20.13
CA GLY A 98 -9.23 15.78 18.92
C GLY A 98 -10.15 16.31 17.83
N MET A 99 -11.36 16.73 18.17
CA MET A 99 -12.29 17.38 17.23
C MET A 99 -11.73 18.69 16.67
N ALA A 100 -11.12 19.53 17.52
CA ALA A 100 -10.47 20.76 17.07
C ALA A 100 -9.30 20.46 16.10
N SER A 101 -8.50 19.43 16.38
CA SER A 101 -7.43 18.94 15.47
C SER A 101 -8.01 18.46 14.13
N PHE A 102 -9.13 17.75 14.15
CA PHE A 102 -9.84 17.31 12.94
C PHE A 102 -10.31 18.50 12.10
N HIS A 103 -10.92 19.51 12.72
CA HIS A 103 -11.37 20.71 12.01
C HIS A 103 -10.18 21.46 11.37
N GLY A 104 -9.04 21.52 12.05
CA GLY A 104 -7.80 22.07 11.49
C GLY A 104 -7.28 21.26 10.30
N ALA A 105 -7.35 19.93 10.40
CA ALA A 105 -6.98 19.04 9.30
C ALA A 105 -7.90 19.23 8.08
N MET A 106 -9.21 19.34 8.28
CA MET A 106 -10.17 19.60 7.20
C MET A 106 -9.84 20.89 6.42
N VAL A 107 -9.49 21.97 7.12
CA VAL A 107 -9.07 23.21 6.47
C VAL A 107 -7.84 22.98 5.59
N SER A 108 -6.85 22.22 6.08
CA SER A 108 -5.66 21.86 5.31
C SER A 108 -5.99 21.01 4.10
N TRP A 109 -6.85 20.00 4.24
CA TRP A 109 -7.29 19.15 3.13
C TRP A 109 -8.05 19.93 2.06
N GLN A 110 -8.97 20.81 2.47
CA GLN A 110 -9.70 21.69 1.56
C GLN A 110 -8.75 22.63 0.80
N HIS A 111 -7.73 23.15 1.46
CA HIS A 111 -6.70 23.94 0.80
C HIS A 111 -5.93 23.10 -0.23
N ARG A 112 -5.51 21.88 0.12
CA ARG A 112 -4.81 20.97 -0.80
C ARG A 112 -5.67 20.63 -2.03
N LEU A 113 -6.96 20.44 -1.88
CA LEU A 113 -7.87 20.21 -3.02
C LEU A 113 -7.80 21.34 -4.06
N THR A 114 -7.59 22.59 -3.63
CA THR A 114 -7.45 23.73 -4.56
C THR A 114 -6.14 23.73 -5.34
N THR A 115 -5.17 22.92 -4.94
CA THR A 115 -3.84 22.79 -5.58
C THR A 115 -3.74 21.61 -6.53
N LEU A 116 -4.82 20.85 -6.74
CA LEU A 116 -4.84 19.77 -7.72
C LEU A 116 -4.41 20.29 -9.10
N PRO A 117 -3.64 19.50 -9.86
CA PRO A 117 -3.13 19.91 -11.17
C PRO A 117 -4.23 20.10 -12.22
N SER A 118 -5.35 19.39 -12.06
CA SER A 118 -6.54 19.50 -12.90
C SER A 118 -7.80 19.23 -12.07
N THR A 119 -8.95 19.57 -12.64
CA THR A 119 -10.28 19.19 -12.15
C THR A 119 -11.03 18.32 -13.15
N ASP A 120 -10.41 18.04 -14.28
CA ASP A 120 -10.88 17.06 -15.24
C ASP A 120 -10.50 15.66 -14.78
N PRO A 121 -11.46 14.71 -14.63
CA PRO A 121 -11.17 13.38 -14.14
C PRO A 121 -10.20 12.59 -15.00
N GLU A 122 -10.27 12.72 -16.33
CA GLU A 122 -9.38 11.97 -17.22
C GLU A 122 -7.96 12.52 -17.19
N GLU A 123 -7.80 13.84 -17.08
CA GLU A 123 -6.49 14.47 -16.85
C GLU A 123 -5.92 14.04 -15.48
N LEU A 124 -6.73 13.97 -14.43
CA LEU A 124 -6.30 13.49 -13.12
C LEU A 124 -5.93 12.01 -13.13
N LYS A 125 -6.70 11.15 -13.79
CA LYS A 125 -6.34 9.75 -13.97
C LYS A 125 -4.98 9.62 -14.67
N THR A 126 -4.77 10.38 -15.71
CA THR A 126 -3.48 10.42 -16.43
C THR A 126 -2.35 10.88 -15.51
N TRP A 127 -2.58 11.92 -14.73
CA TRP A 127 -1.59 12.44 -13.78
C TRP A 127 -1.29 11.45 -12.66
N PHE A 128 -2.32 10.89 -12.00
CA PHE A 128 -2.15 9.92 -10.91
C PHE A 128 -1.53 8.61 -11.35
N THR A 129 -1.69 8.22 -12.62
CA THR A 129 -1.04 7.02 -13.17
C THR A 129 0.32 7.29 -13.81
N ALA A 130 0.85 8.50 -13.67
CA ALA A 130 2.08 8.92 -14.35
C ALA A 130 2.06 8.54 -15.84
N ASN A 131 1.04 9.01 -16.56
CA ASN A 131 0.77 8.73 -17.98
C ASN A 131 0.56 7.21 -18.27
N GLY A 132 -0.12 6.50 -17.37
CA GLY A 132 -0.42 5.08 -17.54
C GLY A 132 0.74 4.13 -17.20
N THR A 133 1.85 4.64 -16.66
CA THR A 133 3.00 3.81 -16.26
C THR A 133 2.85 3.19 -14.86
N GLN A 134 1.87 3.64 -14.09
CA GLN A 134 1.56 3.16 -12.75
C GLN A 134 0.09 2.79 -12.65
N TRP A 135 -0.21 1.66 -12.03
CA TRP A 135 -1.57 1.28 -11.67
C TRP A 135 -1.93 1.76 -10.26
N ILE A 136 -3.22 1.79 -9.94
CA ILE A 136 -3.73 2.10 -8.61
C ILE A 136 -4.69 0.97 -8.21
N VAL A 137 -4.51 0.43 -7.01
CA VAL A 137 -5.44 -0.52 -6.39
C VAL A 137 -6.01 0.04 -5.09
N ALA A 138 -7.26 -0.26 -4.82
CA ALA A 138 -8.02 0.19 -3.67
C ALA A 138 -8.70 -1.00 -2.98
N PRO A 139 -9.23 -0.85 -1.75
CA PRO A 139 -9.77 -1.97 -0.97
C PRO A 139 -10.85 -2.82 -1.65
N HIS A 140 -11.56 -2.30 -2.64
CA HIS A 140 -12.57 -3.02 -3.40
C HIS A 140 -12.03 -3.76 -4.64
N HIS A 141 -10.72 -3.63 -4.92
CA HIS A 141 -10.08 -4.33 -6.04
C HIS A 141 -9.65 -5.74 -5.64
N PRO A 142 -9.69 -6.72 -6.59
CA PRO A 142 -9.30 -8.10 -6.32
C PRO A 142 -7.83 -8.24 -5.93
N TYR A 143 -6.98 -7.29 -6.33
CA TYR A 143 -5.53 -7.29 -6.00
C TYR A 143 -5.18 -6.51 -4.72
N TRP A 144 -6.19 -6.10 -3.93
CA TRP A 144 -5.94 -5.45 -2.66
C TRP A 144 -5.50 -6.45 -1.59
N PRO A 145 -4.33 -6.28 -0.97
CA PRO A 145 -3.89 -7.15 0.11
C PRO A 145 -4.70 -6.88 1.40
N SER A 146 -5.60 -7.78 1.73
CA SER A 146 -6.55 -7.63 2.84
C SER A 146 -5.88 -7.46 4.21
N GLN A 147 -4.66 -7.98 4.40
CA GLN A 147 -3.89 -7.87 5.62
C GLN A 147 -3.50 -6.44 6.00
N LEU A 148 -3.58 -5.48 5.07
CA LEU A 148 -3.41 -4.05 5.39
C LEU A 148 -4.49 -3.52 6.35
N ALA A 149 -5.64 -4.19 6.43
CA ALA A 149 -6.71 -3.82 7.37
C ALA A 149 -6.26 -3.93 8.84
N ASP A 150 -5.25 -4.74 9.16
CA ASP A 150 -4.72 -4.88 10.52
C ASP A 150 -4.08 -3.57 11.04
N LEU A 151 -3.65 -2.68 10.15
CA LEU A 151 -3.13 -1.36 10.52
C LEU A 151 -4.17 -0.45 11.18
N THR A 152 -5.46 -0.77 11.10
CA THR A 152 -6.54 -0.03 11.77
C THR A 152 -6.46 -0.08 13.29
N ILE A 153 -5.67 -1.00 13.86
CA ILE A 153 -5.48 -1.17 15.30
C ILE A 153 -4.69 0.00 15.90
N HIS A 154 -3.88 0.71 15.10
CA HIS A 154 -3.00 1.79 15.55
C HIS A 154 -3.66 3.16 15.65
N THR A 155 -3.23 3.96 16.67
CA THR A 155 -3.78 5.30 16.93
C THR A 155 -3.36 6.35 15.92
N ASP A 156 -2.10 6.30 15.48
CA ASP A 156 -1.47 7.41 14.77
C ASP A 156 -1.38 7.17 13.27
N TRP A 157 -1.43 5.89 12.86
CA TRP A 157 -1.24 5.46 11.49
C TRP A 157 -2.34 4.48 11.08
N ALA A 158 -2.95 4.72 9.96
CA ALA A 158 -3.97 3.87 9.39
C ALA A 158 -3.46 3.10 8.18
N ALA A 159 -4.30 2.18 7.69
CA ALA A 159 -4.09 1.57 6.38
C ALA A 159 -4.12 2.66 5.29
N PRO A 160 -3.39 2.47 4.19
CA PRO A 160 -3.47 3.37 3.05
C PRO A 160 -4.87 3.37 2.43
N LEU A 161 -5.28 4.50 1.85
CA LEU A 161 -6.56 4.59 1.14
C LEU A 161 -6.52 3.87 -0.20
N CYS A 162 -5.35 3.85 -0.85
CA CYS A 162 -5.04 3.12 -2.07
C CYS A 162 -3.53 2.91 -2.16
N LEU A 163 -3.10 2.08 -3.10
CA LEU A 163 -1.70 1.83 -3.41
C LEU A 163 -1.43 2.11 -4.88
N TRP A 164 -0.33 2.78 -5.15
CA TRP A 164 0.27 2.90 -6.49
C TRP A 164 1.25 1.77 -6.71
N GLY A 165 1.36 1.31 -7.96
CA GLY A 165 2.34 0.27 -8.27
C GLY A 165 2.81 0.28 -9.71
N LYS A 166 3.97 -0.37 -9.91
CA LYS A 166 4.54 -0.76 -11.19
C LYS A 166 4.77 -2.26 -11.19
N GLY A 167 4.68 -2.90 -12.35
CA GLY A 167 4.78 -4.35 -12.47
C GLY A 167 3.43 -5.02 -12.36
N ASP A 168 3.38 -6.23 -11.81
CA ASP A 168 2.19 -7.06 -11.77
C ASP A 168 1.41 -6.86 -10.46
N PRO A 169 0.20 -6.29 -10.47
CA PRO A 169 -0.61 -6.10 -9.27
C PRO A 169 -1.02 -7.43 -8.61
N GLN A 170 -1.10 -8.53 -9.35
CA GLN A 170 -1.38 -9.87 -8.80
C GLN A 170 -0.33 -10.31 -7.78
N ALA A 171 0.89 -9.78 -7.85
CA ALA A 171 1.95 -10.09 -6.89
C ALA A 171 1.50 -9.81 -5.44
N LEU A 172 0.66 -8.80 -5.22
CA LEU A 172 0.19 -8.39 -3.89
C LEU A 172 -0.66 -9.46 -3.19
N VAL A 173 -1.33 -10.31 -3.95
CA VAL A 173 -2.25 -11.35 -3.45
C VAL A 173 -1.80 -12.76 -3.86
N SER A 174 -0.59 -12.90 -4.36
CA SER A 174 -0.05 -14.17 -4.89
C SER A 174 0.28 -15.20 -3.81
N CYS A 175 0.24 -14.83 -2.53
CA CYS A 175 0.58 -15.72 -1.42
C CYS A 175 -0.22 -15.31 -0.17
N SER A 176 -0.79 -16.29 0.53
CA SER A 176 -1.54 -16.07 1.78
C SER A 176 -0.63 -15.77 2.98
N GLU A 177 0.62 -16.21 2.94
CA GLU A 177 1.61 -16.02 4.01
C GLU A 177 2.92 -15.41 3.49
N PRO A 178 2.93 -14.12 3.12
CA PRO A 178 4.13 -13.43 2.67
C PRO A 178 5.21 -13.39 3.74
N VAL A 179 6.46 -13.45 3.33
CA VAL A 179 7.63 -13.34 4.19
C VAL A 179 8.33 -12.00 3.95
N GLY A 180 8.37 -11.17 4.98
CA GLY A 180 9.13 -9.93 4.98
C GLY A 180 10.60 -10.20 5.35
N VAL A 181 11.54 -9.63 4.63
CA VAL A 181 12.97 -9.71 4.95
C VAL A 181 13.53 -8.31 5.01
N VAL A 182 14.03 -7.90 6.18
CA VAL A 182 14.54 -6.56 6.43
C VAL A 182 15.89 -6.59 7.14
N GLY A 183 16.59 -5.46 7.11
CA GLY A 183 17.85 -5.32 7.82
C GLY A 183 18.58 -4.02 7.49
N SER A 184 19.84 -3.98 7.83
CA SER A 184 20.70 -2.81 7.67
C SER A 184 21.03 -2.53 6.20
N ARG A 185 21.14 -1.24 5.86
CA ARG A 185 21.68 -0.79 4.56
C ARG A 185 23.17 -1.09 4.42
N GLY A 186 23.94 -0.86 5.49
CA GLY A 186 25.36 -1.22 5.60
C GLY A 186 25.50 -2.62 6.16
N VAL A 187 25.11 -3.61 5.37
CA VAL A 187 25.13 -5.03 5.71
C VAL A 187 26.53 -5.62 5.51
N SER A 188 26.94 -6.55 6.39
CA SER A 188 28.15 -7.35 6.18
C SER A 188 27.90 -8.44 5.13
N GLU A 189 28.98 -9.11 4.67
CA GLU A 189 28.84 -10.24 3.76
C GLU A 189 27.99 -11.36 4.36
N TYR A 190 28.16 -11.65 5.65
CA TYR A 190 27.33 -12.60 6.39
C TYR A 190 25.84 -12.21 6.36
N GLY A 191 25.51 -10.96 6.67
CA GLY A 191 24.13 -10.49 6.66
C GLY A 191 23.52 -10.47 5.26
N ARG A 192 24.31 -10.10 4.24
CA ARG A 192 23.87 -10.10 2.84
C ARG A 192 23.55 -11.52 2.37
N GLN A 193 24.45 -12.47 2.65
CA GLN A 193 24.25 -13.87 2.31
C GLN A 193 23.05 -14.48 3.06
N SER A 194 22.90 -14.15 4.35
CA SER A 194 21.76 -14.62 5.16
C SER A 194 20.43 -14.14 4.59
N ALA A 195 20.32 -12.84 4.25
CA ALA A 195 19.11 -12.28 3.65
C ALA A 195 18.78 -12.91 2.30
N HIS A 196 19.78 -13.06 1.45
CA HIS A 196 19.65 -13.67 0.14
C HIS A 196 19.16 -15.12 0.23
N GLU A 197 19.84 -15.93 1.04
CA GLU A 197 19.51 -17.37 1.14
C GLU A 197 18.15 -17.61 1.77
N LEU A 198 17.82 -16.89 2.87
CA LEU A 198 16.51 -17.01 3.51
C LEU A 198 15.35 -16.61 2.58
N ALA A 199 15.53 -15.51 1.83
CA ALA A 199 14.53 -15.09 0.85
C ALA A 199 14.41 -16.08 -0.31
N LYS A 200 15.54 -16.63 -0.77
CA LYS A 200 15.57 -17.66 -1.83
C LYS A 200 14.83 -18.91 -1.39
N GLN A 201 15.10 -19.43 -0.19
CA GLN A 201 14.42 -20.63 0.32
C GLN A 201 12.91 -20.39 0.50
N ALA A 202 12.52 -19.25 1.06
CA ALA A 202 11.11 -18.89 1.21
C ALA A 202 10.41 -18.77 -0.16
N ALA A 203 11.03 -18.13 -1.15
CA ALA A 203 10.50 -18.03 -2.50
C ALA A 203 10.41 -19.40 -3.19
N ARG A 204 11.40 -20.29 -3.01
CA ARG A 204 11.33 -21.67 -3.51
C ARG A 204 10.15 -22.45 -2.92
N ALA A 205 9.77 -22.18 -1.68
CA ALA A 205 8.57 -22.74 -1.05
C ALA A 205 7.26 -22.05 -1.50
N GLY A 206 7.33 -21.02 -2.35
CA GLY A 206 6.17 -20.32 -2.90
C GLY A 206 5.76 -19.07 -2.13
N HIS A 207 6.52 -18.65 -1.11
CA HIS A 207 6.21 -17.44 -0.36
C HIS A 207 6.55 -16.17 -1.14
N LEU A 208 5.64 -15.21 -1.14
CA LEU A 208 5.89 -13.85 -1.59
C LEU A 208 6.94 -13.20 -0.65
N ILE A 209 7.99 -12.63 -1.22
CA ILE A 209 8.99 -11.87 -0.48
C ILE A 209 8.63 -10.39 -0.50
N VAL A 210 8.54 -9.79 0.69
CA VAL A 210 8.24 -8.36 0.87
C VAL A 210 9.44 -7.69 1.52
N SER A 211 9.92 -6.60 0.94
CA SER A 211 10.99 -5.79 1.51
C SER A 211 10.88 -4.33 1.07
N GLY A 212 11.79 -3.49 1.52
CA GLY A 212 11.93 -2.14 0.97
C GLY A 212 12.77 -2.11 -0.30
N GLY A 213 13.08 -0.92 -0.78
CA GLY A 213 13.97 -0.72 -1.93
C GLY A 213 15.41 -0.34 -1.54
N ALA A 214 15.79 -0.50 -0.28
CA ALA A 214 17.08 -0.04 0.21
C ALA A 214 18.27 -0.89 -0.28
N LEU A 215 19.47 -0.32 -0.14
CA LEU A 215 20.70 -1.07 -0.29
C LEU A 215 20.84 -2.14 0.81
N GLY A 216 21.72 -3.09 0.60
CA GLY A 216 22.10 -4.07 1.60
C GLY A 216 21.08 -5.20 1.71
N THR A 217 20.47 -5.37 2.89
CA THR A 217 19.56 -6.49 3.18
C THR A 217 18.37 -6.55 2.25
N ASP A 218 17.68 -5.42 2.01
CA ASP A 218 16.49 -5.38 1.14
C ASP A 218 16.84 -5.86 -0.27
N ALA A 219 17.90 -5.32 -0.85
CA ALA A 219 18.35 -5.72 -2.19
C ALA A 219 18.75 -7.21 -2.24
N ALA A 220 19.46 -7.70 -1.23
CA ALA A 220 19.86 -9.12 -1.16
C ALA A 220 18.63 -10.05 -1.09
N ALA A 221 17.60 -9.68 -0.34
CA ALA A 221 16.37 -10.46 -0.25
C ALA A 221 15.65 -10.54 -1.60
N HIS A 222 15.50 -9.42 -2.31
CA HIS A 222 14.88 -9.41 -3.64
C HIS A 222 15.67 -10.26 -4.64
N TRP A 223 17.01 -10.16 -4.65
CA TRP A 223 17.85 -11.00 -5.52
C TRP A 223 17.72 -12.49 -5.19
N GLY A 224 17.55 -12.85 -3.91
CA GLY A 224 17.27 -14.23 -3.51
C GLY A 224 15.97 -14.76 -4.10
N ALA A 225 14.89 -13.99 -4.00
CA ALA A 225 13.60 -14.33 -4.59
C ALA A 225 13.66 -14.45 -6.13
N ILE A 226 14.36 -13.52 -6.79
CA ILE A 226 14.57 -13.54 -8.25
C ILE A 226 15.34 -14.81 -8.64
N GLN A 227 16.38 -15.16 -7.90
CA GLN A 227 17.14 -16.39 -8.18
C GLN A 227 16.28 -17.64 -8.04
N ALA A 228 15.42 -17.71 -7.03
CA ALA A 228 14.47 -18.82 -6.89
C ALA A 228 13.52 -18.90 -8.11
N MET A 229 13.04 -17.76 -8.59
CA MET A 229 12.20 -17.68 -9.78
C MET A 229 12.94 -18.17 -11.03
N ASP A 230 14.21 -17.80 -11.20
CA ASP A 230 15.04 -18.26 -12.32
C ASP A 230 15.31 -19.77 -12.28
N GLU A 231 15.44 -20.35 -11.06
CA GLU A 231 15.75 -21.76 -10.89
C GLU A 231 14.55 -22.69 -11.08
N ILE A 232 13.36 -22.30 -10.57
CA ILE A 232 12.17 -23.19 -10.58
C ILE A 232 10.97 -22.63 -11.34
N GLY A 233 11.03 -21.36 -11.76
CA GLY A 233 10.00 -20.71 -12.58
C GLY A 233 8.68 -20.41 -11.88
N THR A 234 7.84 -19.66 -12.57
CA THR A 234 6.43 -19.46 -12.24
C THR A 234 5.60 -20.67 -12.72
N PRO A 235 4.55 -21.07 -12.02
CA PRO A 235 3.99 -20.48 -10.81
C PRO A 235 4.57 -21.02 -9.50
N LEU A 236 5.65 -21.80 -9.53
CA LEU A 236 6.15 -22.51 -8.35
C LEU A 236 6.88 -21.60 -7.37
N ALA A 237 7.72 -20.67 -7.88
CA ALA A 237 8.44 -19.74 -7.05
C ALA A 237 7.54 -18.59 -6.58
N GLY A 238 7.74 -18.16 -5.33
CA GLY A 238 7.16 -16.92 -4.81
C GLY A 238 7.73 -15.70 -5.53
N ARG A 239 6.89 -14.70 -5.71
CA ARG A 239 7.24 -13.41 -6.30
C ARG A 239 7.91 -12.50 -5.27
N THR A 240 8.27 -11.28 -5.66
CA THR A 240 8.78 -10.29 -4.72
C THR A 240 8.16 -8.91 -4.95
N VAL A 241 7.91 -8.19 -3.85
CA VAL A 241 7.31 -6.85 -3.82
C VAL A 241 8.21 -5.92 -3.03
N ALA A 242 8.60 -4.81 -3.65
CA ALA A 242 9.35 -3.75 -3.00
C ALA A 242 8.44 -2.57 -2.63
N VAL A 243 8.50 -2.14 -1.37
CA VAL A 243 7.68 -1.05 -0.82
C VAL A 243 8.54 0.21 -0.70
N PHE A 244 8.07 1.32 -1.25
CA PHE A 244 8.81 2.59 -1.30
C PHE A 244 8.25 3.63 -0.32
N ALA A 245 9.12 4.52 0.13
CA ALA A 245 8.81 5.59 1.08
C ALA A 245 8.48 6.95 0.41
N GLY A 246 8.50 7.00 -0.90
CA GLY A 246 8.12 8.13 -1.73
C GLY A 246 7.24 7.66 -2.88
N GLY A 247 6.72 8.60 -3.66
CA GLY A 247 6.00 8.29 -4.90
C GLY A 247 6.90 7.59 -5.91
N LEU A 248 6.31 6.78 -6.78
CA LEU A 248 7.06 5.92 -7.71
C LEU A 248 7.71 6.68 -8.89
N ASN A 249 7.58 8.01 -8.95
CA ASN A 249 8.43 8.83 -9.81
C ASN A 249 9.83 9.05 -9.21
N TYR A 250 10.01 8.78 -7.92
CA TYR A 250 11.26 8.94 -7.17
C TYR A 250 11.74 7.60 -6.60
N ILE A 251 11.89 6.59 -7.48
CA ILE A 251 12.40 5.28 -7.11
C ILE A 251 13.92 5.39 -6.89
N GLY A 252 14.38 4.95 -5.74
CA GLY A 252 15.80 4.96 -5.38
C GLY A 252 16.14 3.90 -4.34
N PRO A 253 17.43 3.63 -4.15
CA PRO A 253 18.59 4.31 -4.73
C PRO A 253 18.83 3.92 -6.19
N LYS A 254 19.45 4.81 -6.96
CA LYS A 254 19.76 4.59 -8.39
C LYS A 254 20.62 3.33 -8.64
N SER A 255 21.47 2.99 -7.70
CA SER A 255 22.30 1.76 -7.77
C SER A 255 21.45 0.46 -7.77
N ASN A 256 20.19 0.50 -7.37
CA ASN A 256 19.25 -0.61 -7.41
C ASN A 256 18.32 -0.58 -8.64
N GLU A 257 18.52 0.33 -9.59
CA GLU A 257 17.64 0.48 -10.76
C GLU A 257 17.46 -0.85 -11.52
N ARG A 258 18.57 -1.55 -11.78
CA ARG A 258 18.53 -2.88 -12.41
C ARG A 258 17.73 -3.89 -11.59
N LEU A 259 17.83 -3.86 -10.26
CA LEU A 259 17.04 -4.71 -9.38
C LEU A 259 15.54 -4.43 -9.56
N PHE A 260 15.15 -3.16 -9.58
CA PHE A 260 13.74 -2.78 -9.70
C PHE A 260 13.15 -3.18 -11.05
N GLU A 261 13.89 -3.01 -12.14
CA GLU A 261 13.51 -3.52 -13.47
C GLU A 261 13.38 -5.04 -13.47
N THR A 262 14.30 -5.75 -12.81
CA THR A 262 14.27 -7.21 -12.74
C THR A 262 13.07 -7.70 -11.91
N ILE A 263 12.71 -7.03 -10.81
CA ILE A 263 11.50 -7.34 -10.04
C ILE A 263 10.26 -7.28 -10.95
N ILE A 264 10.10 -6.20 -11.72
CA ILE A 264 8.97 -6.03 -12.64
C ILE A 264 8.95 -7.14 -13.69
N ASN A 265 10.10 -7.44 -14.29
CA ASN A 265 10.22 -8.45 -15.35
C ASN A 265 10.00 -9.89 -14.83
N HIS A 266 10.08 -10.12 -13.52
CA HIS A 266 9.82 -11.40 -12.85
C HIS A 266 8.42 -11.43 -12.18
N SER A 267 7.45 -10.74 -12.75
CA SER A 267 6.06 -10.71 -12.26
C SER A 267 5.93 -10.22 -10.81
N GLY A 268 6.89 -9.45 -10.34
CA GLY A 268 6.86 -8.74 -9.07
C GLY A 268 6.26 -7.36 -9.20
N ALA A 269 6.24 -6.60 -8.11
CA ALA A 269 5.73 -5.24 -8.09
C ALA A 269 6.58 -4.31 -7.23
N LEU A 270 6.56 -3.04 -7.62
CA LEU A 270 7.05 -1.90 -6.84
C LEU A 270 5.83 -1.12 -6.38
N ILE A 271 5.69 -0.85 -5.09
CA ILE A 271 4.50 -0.20 -4.56
C ILE A 271 4.80 0.98 -3.64
N SER A 272 3.85 1.90 -3.57
CA SER A 272 3.84 3.02 -2.64
C SER A 272 2.41 3.40 -2.24
N GLU A 273 2.23 3.89 -1.02
CA GLU A 273 0.97 4.51 -0.59
C GLU A 273 0.87 6.00 -0.93
N LEU A 274 1.88 6.56 -1.55
CA LEU A 274 2.00 8.00 -1.82
C LEU A 274 1.83 8.28 -3.31
N CYS A 275 1.27 9.46 -3.62
CA CYS A 275 1.12 9.93 -4.99
C CYS A 275 2.45 9.92 -5.76
N PRO A 276 2.43 9.70 -7.10
CA PRO A 276 3.62 9.50 -7.91
C PRO A 276 4.73 10.53 -7.73
N GLY A 277 4.39 11.80 -7.59
CA GLY A 277 5.32 12.92 -7.44
C GLY A 277 5.78 13.22 -6.00
N THR A 278 5.45 12.39 -5.02
CA THR A 278 5.84 12.62 -3.63
C THR A 278 7.31 12.30 -3.39
N VAL A 279 8.08 13.30 -2.97
CA VAL A 279 9.52 13.15 -2.70
C VAL A 279 9.72 12.32 -1.42
N PRO A 280 10.63 11.32 -1.41
CA PRO A 280 10.94 10.57 -0.21
C PRO A 280 11.66 11.45 0.81
N GLU A 281 11.26 11.35 2.09
CA GLU A 281 11.83 12.05 3.22
C GLU A 281 12.16 11.07 4.35
N ALA A 282 13.09 11.44 5.25
CA ALA A 282 13.55 10.55 6.32
C ALA A 282 12.40 9.95 7.15
N ARG A 283 11.42 10.77 7.55
CA ARG A 283 10.24 10.33 8.32
C ARG A 283 9.38 9.30 7.56
N ARG A 284 9.28 9.42 6.23
CA ARG A 284 8.46 8.53 5.40
C ARG A 284 9.02 7.11 5.32
N PHE A 285 10.34 6.95 5.48
CA PHE A 285 10.93 5.61 5.58
C PHE A 285 10.45 4.86 6.82
N LEU A 286 10.31 5.54 7.97
CA LEU A 286 9.80 4.92 9.19
C LEU A 286 8.30 4.60 9.09
N ILE A 287 7.53 5.50 8.47
CA ILE A 287 6.09 5.30 8.24
C ILE A 287 5.86 4.13 7.28
N ARG A 288 6.62 4.05 6.19
CA ARG A 288 6.55 2.97 5.21
C ARG A 288 6.80 1.59 5.83
N ASN A 289 7.67 1.50 6.84
CA ASN A 289 8.02 0.22 7.46
C ASN A 289 6.80 -0.52 8.02
N ARG A 290 5.73 0.19 8.43
CA ARG A 290 4.50 -0.44 8.87
C ARG A 290 3.82 -1.23 7.75
N LEU A 291 3.96 -0.79 6.49
CA LEU A 291 3.40 -1.51 5.33
C LEU A 291 4.14 -2.81 5.08
N ILE A 292 5.46 -2.83 5.20
CA ILE A 292 6.25 -4.07 5.09
C ILE A 292 5.80 -5.06 6.16
N ALA A 293 5.67 -4.60 7.40
CA ALA A 293 5.21 -5.44 8.51
C ALA A 293 3.77 -5.95 8.29
N ALA A 294 2.85 -5.07 7.89
CA ALA A 294 1.45 -5.43 7.67
C ALA A 294 1.27 -6.43 6.52
N LEU A 295 2.02 -6.26 5.42
CA LEU A 295 1.99 -7.15 4.26
C LEU A 295 2.58 -8.53 4.55
N SER A 296 3.37 -8.67 5.61
CA SER A 296 4.05 -9.91 5.96
C SER A 296 3.27 -10.69 7.02
N SER A 297 3.18 -12.00 6.89
CA SER A 297 2.75 -12.91 7.96
C SER A 297 3.91 -13.29 8.89
N THR A 298 5.11 -13.34 8.34
CA THR A 298 6.36 -13.58 9.04
C THR A 298 7.39 -12.52 8.64
N LEU A 299 8.08 -11.93 9.60
CA LEU A 299 9.16 -10.97 9.36
C LEU A 299 10.49 -11.55 9.80
N ILE A 300 11.48 -11.49 8.92
CA ILE A 300 12.87 -11.88 9.20
C ILE A 300 13.73 -10.63 9.26
N VAL A 301 14.44 -10.43 10.36
CA VAL A 301 15.51 -9.44 10.47
C VAL A 301 16.85 -10.15 10.23
N ALA A 302 17.40 -9.99 9.03
CA ALA A 302 18.60 -10.73 8.63
C ALA A 302 19.89 -10.19 9.25
N GLN A 303 19.99 -8.88 9.39
CA GLN A 303 21.08 -8.23 10.14
C GLN A 303 20.66 -6.81 10.54
N ALA A 304 20.91 -6.42 11.78
CA ALA A 304 20.60 -5.08 12.25
C ALA A 304 21.61 -4.60 13.31
N ARG A 305 22.06 -3.34 13.15
CA ARG A 305 22.77 -2.62 14.21
C ARG A 305 21.78 -2.15 15.27
N ALA A 306 22.27 -1.76 16.44
CA ALA A 306 21.46 -1.30 17.57
C ALA A 306 20.47 -0.15 17.26
N ARG A 307 20.75 0.66 16.23
CA ARG A 307 19.91 1.79 15.80
C ARG A 307 19.44 1.65 14.35
N SER A 308 19.26 0.42 13.88
CA SER A 308 18.78 0.16 12.52
C SER A 308 17.28 0.45 12.39
N GLY A 309 16.87 1.00 11.24
CA GLY A 309 15.46 1.15 10.87
C GLY A 309 14.69 -0.18 10.79
N ALA A 310 15.40 -1.30 10.58
CA ALA A 310 14.82 -2.64 10.59
C ALA A 310 14.22 -3.02 11.96
N LEU A 311 14.74 -2.47 13.06
CA LEU A 311 14.17 -2.67 14.39
C LEU A 311 12.80 -2.00 14.54
N ASN A 312 12.58 -0.87 13.86
CA ASN A 312 11.26 -0.24 13.77
C ASN A 312 10.27 -1.13 13.03
N THR A 313 10.69 -1.77 11.93
CA THR A 313 9.85 -2.73 11.20
C THR A 313 9.51 -3.95 12.08
N ALA A 314 10.47 -4.47 12.85
CA ALA A 314 10.24 -5.55 13.80
C ALA A 314 9.26 -5.15 14.91
N GLY A 315 9.35 -3.91 15.41
CA GLY A 315 8.37 -3.36 16.36
C GLY A 315 6.96 -3.37 15.80
N TRP A 316 6.76 -2.86 14.58
CA TRP A 316 5.47 -2.91 13.89
C TRP A 316 4.95 -4.34 13.72
N ALA A 317 5.82 -5.27 13.31
CA ALA A 317 5.44 -6.67 13.12
C ALA A 317 4.96 -7.31 14.44
N ASN A 318 5.65 -7.04 15.57
CA ASN A 318 5.23 -7.50 16.88
C ASN A 318 3.88 -6.90 17.29
N GLU A 319 3.67 -5.61 17.09
CA GLU A 319 2.41 -4.93 17.40
C GLU A 319 1.24 -5.48 16.58
N LEU A 320 1.50 -5.90 15.34
CA LEU A 320 0.53 -6.54 14.46
C LEU A 320 0.41 -8.06 14.66
N ASN A 321 1.04 -8.60 15.71
CA ASN A 321 1.08 -10.04 16.01
C ASN A 321 1.63 -10.90 14.86
N ARG A 322 2.58 -10.36 14.09
CA ARG A 322 3.33 -11.14 13.09
C ARG A 322 4.40 -11.97 13.79
N ARG A 323 4.74 -13.12 13.22
CA ARG A 323 5.89 -13.89 13.67
C ARG A 323 7.17 -13.13 13.30
N VAL A 324 8.05 -12.89 14.25
CA VAL A 324 9.31 -12.21 14.03
C VAL A 324 10.48 -13.15 14.31
N PHE A 325 11.38 -13.25 13.36
CA PHE A 325 12.61 -14.02 13.44
C PHE A 325 13.82 -13.10 13.24
N ALA A 326 14.94 -13.44 13.88
CA ALA A 326 16.18 -12.71 13.71
C ALA A 326 17.36 -13.69 13.54
N VAL A 327 18.24 -13.34 12.64
CA VAL A 327 19.48 -14.07 12.41
C VAL A 327 20.49 -13.64 13.46
N PRO A 328 20.98 -14.57 14.33
CA PRO A 328 22.01 -14.26 15.30
C PRO A 328 23.36 -14.03 14.61
N GLY A 329 24.26 -13.41 15.32
CA GLY A 329 25.62 -13.25 14.82
C GLY A 329 26.62 -13.02 15.93
N ASP A 330 27.91 -12.94 15.55
CA ASP A 330 29.01 -12.72 16.46
C ASP A 330 28.77 -11.48 17.33
N VAL A 331 28.87 -11.65 18.65
CA VAL A 331 28.63 -10.60 19.64
C VAL A 331 29.68 -9.49 19.61
N THR A 332 30.83 -9.74 19.03
CA THR A 332 31.91 -8.75 18.86
C THR A 332 31.66 -7.82 17.65
N MET A 333 30.72 -8.18 16.76
CA MET A 333 30.42 -7.45 15.55
C MET A 333 29.22 -6.52 15.72
N PRO A 334 29.40 -5.20 15.64
CA PRO A 334 28.30 -4.23 15.80
C PRO A 334 27.13 -4.42 14.82
N HIS A 335 27.38 -5.05 13.69
CA HIS A 335 26.37 -5.36 12.67
C HIS A 335 25.24 -6.26 13.19
N ASN A 336 25.51 -7.11 14.17
CA ASN A 336 24.59 -8.12 14.69
C ASN A 336 23.89 -7.70 15.98
N THR A 337 24.28 -6.57 16.57
CA THR A 337 23.82 -6.15 17.91
C THR A 337 22.30 -6.03 17.98
N GLY A 338 21.64 -5.49 16.95
CA GLY A 338 20.19 -5.34 16.91
C GLY A 338 19.45 -6.68 16.86
N CYS A 339 19.89 -7.61 16.00
CA CYS A 339 19.31 -8.96 15.92
C CYS A 339 19.49 -9.73 17.24
N ASN A 340 20.72 -9.75 17.79
CA ASN A 340 21.01 -10.42 19.04
C ASN A 340 20.15 -9.85 20.19
N ARG A 341 19.92 -8.54 20.20
CA ARG A 341 19.08 -7.89 21.18
C ARG A 341 17.59 -8.25 21.03
N LEU A 342 17.05 -8.28 19.82
CA LEU A 342 15.66 -8.74 19.57
C LEU A 342 15.44 -10.15 20.11
N ILE A 343 16.42 -11.05 19.92
CA ILE A 343 16.36 -12.43 20.43
C ILE A 343 16.44 -12.43 21.95
N GLN A 344 17.39 -11.70 22.54
CA GLN A 344 17.58 -11.60 23.98
C GLN A 344 16.33 -11.07 24.70
N GLU A 345 15.65 -10.09 24.13
CA GLU A 345 14.45 -9.46 24.68
C GLU A 345 13.16 -10.26 24.41
N GLY A 346 13.26 -11.40 23.71
CA GLY A 346 12.10 -12.22 23.35
C GLY A 346 11.18 -11.57 22.29
N GLN A 347 11.69 -10.58 21.57
CA GLN A 347 10.96 -9.89 20.50
C GLN A 347 11.09 -10.57 19.14
N ALA A 348 12.00 -11.52 19.01
CA ALA A 348 12.18 -12.36 17.82
C ALA A 348 12.64 -13.76 18.21
N SER A 349 12.18 -14.76 17.47
CA SER A 349 12.73 -16.11 17.54
C SER A 349 14.05 -16.17 16.80
N ILE A 350 14.98 -16.99 17.29
CA ILE A 350 16.26 -17.17 16.64
C ILE A 350 16.16 -18.04 15.39
N ILE A 351 16.88 -17.67 14.33
CA ILE A 351 17.09 -18.52 13.15
C ILE A 351 18.39 -19.29 13.36
N CYS A 352 18.30 -20.62 13.42
CA CYS A 352 19.46 -21.49 13.63
C CYS A 352 20.01 -22.08 12.33
N SER A 353 19.28 -22.00 11.22
CA SER A 353 19.68 -22.51 9.90
C SER A 353 19.17 -21.61 8.79
N LEU A 354 19.93 -21.47 7.72
CA LEU A 354 19.50 -20.74 6.52
C LEU A 354 18.73 -21.63 5.54
N THR A 355 18.79 -22.94 5.71
CA THR A 355 18.19 -23.94 4.80
C THR A 355 17.10 -24.77 5.44
N ASP A 356 17.15 -24.97 6.76
CA ASP A 356 16.11 -25.62 7.54
C ASP A 356 15.25 -24.56 8.20
N ILE A 357 14.22 -24.13 7.50
CA ILE A 357 13.34 -22.99 7.85
C ILE A 357 11.87 -23.42 7.87
N ASP A 358 11.60 -24.69 8.15
CA ASP A 358 10.24 -25.25 8.17
C ASP A 358 9.32 -24.59 9.21
N GLU A 359 9.88 -23.92 10.21
CA GLU A 359 9.10 -23.16 11.21
C GLU A 359 8.22 -22.07 10.58
N PHE A 360 8.61 -21.49 9.45
CA PHE A 360 7.87 -20.42 8.79
C PHE A 360 7.72 -20.57 7.28
N CYS A 361 8.34 -21.57 6.68
CA CYS A 361 8.23 -21.86 5.26
C CYS A 361 7.63 -23.25 5.02
N HIS A 362 6.51 -23.28 4.33
CA HIS A 362 5.80 -24.51 4.00
C HIS A 362 5.61 -24.62 2.49
N ALA A 363 5.86 -25.78 1.92
CA ALA A 363 5.69 -26.03 0.48
C ALA A 363 4.25 -25.79 -0.05
N ALA A 364 3.26 -25.74 0.86
CA ALA A 364 1.86 -25.48 0.52
C ALA A 364 1.55 -24.01 0.18
N HIS A 365 2.40 -23.07 0.58
CA HIS A 365 2.17 -21.63 0.35
C HIS A 365 2.74 -21.18 -1.00
N ARG A 366 2.33 -21.86 -2.05
CA ARG A 366 2.69 -21.48 -3.42
C ARG A 366 1.74 -20.40 -3.94
N PRO A 367 2.16 -19.58 -4.91
CA PRO A 367 1.27 -18.64 -5.56
C PRO A 367 0.00 -19.35 -6.04
N GLN A 368 -1.16 -18.82 -5.66
CA GLN A 368 -2.43 -19.30 -6.20
C GLN A 368 -2.59 -18.68 -7.58
N SER A 369 -2.80 -19.48 -8.62
CA SER A 369 -3.24 -18.96 -9.91
C SER A 369 -4.66 -18.42 -9.74
N ALA A 370 -4.98 -17.34 -10.41
CA ALA A 370 -6.32 -16.73 -10.40
C ALA A 370 -7.42 -17.71 -10.84
N ASP A 371 -7.05 -18.81 -11.50
CA ASP A 371 -7.95 -19.86 -12.00
C ASP A 371 -8.32 -20.92 -10.93
N ALA A 372 -7.77 -20.86 -9.72
CA ALA A 372 -8.05 -21.83 -8.66
C ALA A 372 -9.17 -21.40 -7.69
N ALA A 373 -9.75 -20.21 -7.88
CA ALA A 373 -10.78 -19.67 -6.99
C ALA A 373 -12.22 -20.11 -7.32
N ASP A 374 -12.43 -20.97 -8.34
CA ASP A 374 -13.75 -21.30 -8.86
C ASP A 374 -14.24 -22.75 -8.55
N ASN A 375 -13.80 -23.41 -7.48
CA ASN A 375 -14.47 -24.61 -7.01
C ASN A 375 -14.36 -24.74 -5.50
N ASP A 376 -15.44 -24.44 -4.86
CA ASP A 376 -16.01 -24.88 -3.59
C ASP A 376 -16.47 -23.67 -2.73
N ASP A 377 -17.68 -23.21 -3.03
CA ASP A 377 -18.74 -22.90 -2.06
C ASP A 377 -19.92 -22.28 -2.82
N GLU A 378 -21.01 -22.99 -2.89
CA GLU A 378 -22.29 -22.43 -3.30
C GLU A 378 -22.77 -21.46 -2.21
N PRO A 379 -23.02 -20.18 -2.52
CA PRO A 379 -23.76 -19.32 -1.61
C PRO A 379 -25.25 -19.43 -1.90
N SER A 380 -25.99 -19.75 -0.86
CA SER A 380 -27.44 -19.60 -0.78
C SER A 380 -27.89 -18.22 -1.24
N GLU A 381 -28.85 -18.23 -2.17
CA GLU A 381 -29.55 -17.09 -2.69
C GLU A 381 -30.24 -16.28 -1.58
N GLU A 382 -29.84 -15.04 -1.41
CA GLU A 382 -30.76 -13.97 -0.98
C GLU A 382 -30.69 -12.84 -1.99
N SER A 383 -31.76 -12.80 -2.79
CA SER A 383 -32.05 -11.76 -3.75
C SER A 383 -32.33 -10.44 -3.08
N THR A 384 -31.48 -9.43 -3.33
CA THR A 384 -31.94 -8.04 -3.26
C THR A 384 -31.64 -7.37 -4.60
N ASP A 385 -32.74 -7.16 -5.29
CA ASP A 385 -32.88 -6.35 -6.48
C ASP A 385 -32.39 -4.94 -6.20
N THR A 386 -31.26 -4.55 -6.79
CA THR A 386 -30.84 -3.14 -6.82
C THR A 386 -30.49 -2.81 -8.25
N SER A 387 -31.41 -2.09 -8.86
CA SER A 387 -31.29 -1.47 -10.18
C SER A 387 -29.91 -0.87 -10.41
N LEU A 388 -29.19 -1.38 -11.43
CA LEU A 388 -27.99 -0.80 -11.99
C LEU A 388 -28.29 0.60 -12.52
N SER A 389 -28.09 1.63 -11.70
CA SER A 389 -27.93 2.99 -12.16
C SER A 389 -26.59 3.11 -12.86
N GLN A 390 -26.58 3.69 -14.06
CA GLN A 390 -25.39 4.01 -14.85
C GLN A 390 -24.36 4.74 -13.99
N PRO A 391 -23.04 4.54 -14.21
CA PRO A 391 -22.00 5.24 -13.46
C PRO A 391 -22.18 6.75 -13.68
N THR A 392 -22.73 7.39 -12.68
CA THR A 392 -22.73 8.84 -12.60
C THR A 392 -21.28 9.28 -12.38
N ASN A 393 -20.78 10.19 -13.19
CA ASN A 393 -19.47 10.84 -13.09
C ASN A 393 -19.42 11.74 -11.82
N ALA A 394 -19.64 11.15 -10.64
CA ALA A 394 -19.78 11.85 -9.38
C ALA A 394 -18.53 12.63 -9.02
N THR A 395 -17.34 12.00 -9.18
CA THR A 395 -16.05 12.65 -8.92
C THR A 395 -15.82 13.84 -9.87
N ALA A 396 -16.24 13.74 -11.14
CA ALA A 396 -16.15 14.83 -12.11
C ALA A 396 -16.97 16.05 -11.66
N ALA A 397 -18.19 15.83 -11.21
CA ALA A 397 -19.08 16.90 -10.74
C ALA A 397 -18.50 17.60 -9.50
N ILE A 398 -17.91 16.84 -8.56
CA ILE A 398 -17.26 17.36 -7.36
C ILE A 398 -16.06 18.24 -7.73
N LEU A 399 -15.18 17.75 -8.59
CA LEU A 399 -13.97 18.45 -9.01
C LEU A 399 -14.31 19.72 -9.79
N LYS A 400 -15.32 19.68 -10.66
CA LYS A 400 -15.84 20.86 -11.36
C LYS A 400 -16.34 21.92 -10.37
N ALA A 401 -17.09 21.53 -9.36
CA ALA A 401 -17.56 22.43 -8.31
C ALA A 401 -16.41 23.10 -7.55
N ILE A 402 -15.32 22.39 -7.27
CA ILE A 402 -14.12 22.94 -6.65
C ILE A 402 -13.48 24.02 -7.55
N ARG A 403 -13.38 23.76 -8.85
CA ARG A 403 -12.82 24.70 -9.84
C ARG A 403 -13.64 25.99 -9.94
N ASP A 404 -14.95 25.86 -10.07
CA ASP A 404 -15.84 27.00 -10.30
C ASP A 404 -15.79 27.95 -9.09
N ARG A 405 -15.60 27.44 -7.88
CA ARG A 405 -15.40 28.22 -6.66
C ARG A 405 -14.07 28.99 -6.63
N LYS A 406 -13.00 28.40 -7.17
CA LYS A 406 -11.69 29.06 -7.29
C LYS A 406 -11.75 30.25 -8.25
N SER A 407 -12.45 30.10 -9.37
CA SER A 407 -12.66 31.14 -10.38
C SER A 407 -13.45 32.34 -9.79
N THR A 408 -14.51 32.07 -9.02
CA THR A 408 -15.34 33.13 -8.39
C THR A 408 -14.57 33.95 -7.36
N ARG A 409 -13.62 33.35 -6.62
CA ARG A 409 -12.77 34.07 -5.66
C ARG A 409 -11.76 34.99 -6.34
N LEU A 410 -11.18 34.60 -7.45
CA LEU A 410 -10.23 35.43 -8.21
C LEU A 410 -10.91 36.65 -8.79
N ASN A 411 -12.19 36.56 -9.18
CA ASN A 411 -12.96 37.66 -9.72
C ASN A 411 -13.53 38.60 -8.65
N SER A 412 -13.64 38.16 -7.38
CA SER A 412 -14.12 39.00 -6.26
C SER A 412 -13.02 39.75 -5.53
N SER A 413 -11.76 39.51 -5.87
CA SER A 413 -10.58 40.18 -5.25
C SER A 413 -10.01 41.34 -6.04
N HIS A 414 -10.69 41.83 -7.09
CA HIS A 414 -10.37 43.12 -7.70
C HIS A 414 -11.16 44.23 -7.01
N PRO A 415 -10.50 45.11 -6.27
CA PRO A 415 -11.17 46.33 -5.76
C PRO A 415 -11.50 47.20 -6.96
N THR A 416 -12.76 47.57 -7.06
CA THR A 416 -13.20 48.68 -7.91
C THR A 416 -12.56 49.94 -7.36
N ILE A 417 -11.70 50.57 -8.16
CA ILE A 417 -11.20 51.94 -7.91
C ILE A 417 -12.32 52.94 -8.20
#